data_22b24053614f5c487ae94427b43d2757
#
_entry.id   22b24053614f5c487ae94427b43d2757
#
_cell.length_a   1.000
_cell.length_b   1.000
_cell.length_c   1.000
_cell.angle_alpha   90.00
_cell.angle_beta   90.00
_cell.angle_gamma   90.00
#
_symmetry.space_group_name_H-M   'P 1'
#
loop_
_entity.id
_entity.type
_entity.pdbx_description
1 polymer ?
#
loop_
_entity_poly.entity_id
_entity_poly.type
_entity_poly.pdbx_seq_one_letter_code
_entity_poly.pdbx_strand_id
1 'polypeptide(L)'
;LIYLVGGIASLISAILLGRLSDKVGKLKVFLWCVPLSFIMVILITNMPSLPFAVVLSFFAIWFALATGRAVTSQTMVSSVTGSAGRGSFMSLNSSIQHLGTGVAALVSGFIVKTNANRQLLHYEWVGYLSVAVLFIALLLGYYLFRHSDTNKRTSL
;
A
#
# COMPACT_ATOMS: atom_id res chain seq x y z
N LEU A 1 5.74 -20.35 1.30
CA LEU A 1 5.26 -20.23 -0.09
C LEU A 1 4.57 -18.88 -0.35
N ILE A 2 3.69 -18.39 0.54
CA ILE A 2 2.97 -17.11 0.37
C ILE A 2 3.95 -15.95 0.15
N TYR A 3 4.99 -15.83 0.98
CA TYR A 3 5.99 -14.76 0.84
C TYR A 3 6.85 -14.92 -0.42
N LEU A 4 7.12 -16.14 -0.86
CA LEU A 4 7.86 -16.37 -2.10
C LEU A 4 7.08 -15.89 -3.31
N VAL A 5 5.82 -16.34 -3.43
CA VAL A 5 4.94 -15.93 -4.54
C VAL A 5 4.62 -14.44 -4.46
N GLY A 6 4.35 -13.93 -3.26
CA GLY A 6 4.15 -12.50 -3.02
C GLY A 6 5.38 -11.67 -3.39
N GLY A 7 6.59 -12.14 -3.07
CA GLY A 7 7.84 -11.47 -3.44
C GLY A 7 8.04 -11.41 -4.96
N ILE A 8 7.81 -12.50 -5.68
CA ILE A 8 7.87 -12.53 -7.15
C ILE A 8 6.82 -11.59 -7.74
N ALA A 9 5.58 -11.65 -7.25
CA ALA A 9 4.50 -10.77 -7.69
C ALA A 9 4.86 -9.29 -7.46
N SER A 10 5.47 -8.96 -6.30
CA SER A 10 5.96 -7.61 -5.99
C SER A 10 7.04 -7.13 -6.94
N LEU A 11 8.02 -7.96 -7.28
CA LEU A 11 9.09 -7.62 -8.23
C LEU A 11 8.52 -7.29 -9.61
N ILE A 12 7.67 -8.17 -10.13
CA ILE A 12 7.01 -7.97 -11.43
C ILE A 12 6.17 -6.70 -11.40
N SER A 13 5.38 -6.53 -10.35
CA SER A 13 4.49 -5.38 -10.16
C SER A 13 5.26 -4.08 -10.05
N ALA A 14 6.38 -4.04 -9.33
CA ALA A 14 7.22 -2.85 -9.20
C ALA A 14 7.69 -2.34 -10.57
N ILE A 15 8.12 -3.25 -11.45
CA ILE A 15 8.58 -2.90 -12.80
C ILE A 15 7.42 -2.44 -13.68
N LEU A 16 6.30 -3.20 -13.69
CA LEU A 16 5.15 -2.91 -14.55
C LEU A 16 4.43 -1.63 -14.12
N LEU A 17 4.10 -1.51 -12.84
CA LEU A 17 3.39 -0.34 -12.30
C LEU A 17 4.29 0.89 -12.23
N GLY A 18 5.61 0.71 -12.05
CA GLY A 18 6.57 1.78 -12.17
C GLY A 18 6.55 2.39 -13.57
N ARG A 19 6.72 1.57 -14.61
CA ARG A 19 6.64 2.02 -16.01
C ARG A 19 5.27 2.60 -16.38
N LEU A 20 4.19 2.01 -15.87
CA LEU A 20 2.84 2.50 -16.08
C LEU A 20 2.66 3.89 -15.43
N SER A 21 3.18 4.08 -14.23
CA SER A 21 3.10 5.36 -13.51
C SER A 21 3.86 6.49 -14.21
N ASP A 22 4.94 6.16 -14.90
CA ASP A 22 5.68 7.14 -15.70
C ASP A 22 4.93 7.55 -16.97
N LYS A 23 4.15 6.63 -17.57
CA LYS A 23 3.38 6.89 -18.80
C LYS A 23 2.04 7.58 -18.52
N VAL A 24 1.28 7.07 -17.55
CA VAL A 24 -0.12 7.49 -17.30
C VAL A 24 -0.21 8.59 -16.24
N GLY A 25 0.82 8.73 -15.42
CA GLY A 25 0.90 9.65 -14.29
C GLY A 25 0.82 8.93 -12.94
N LYS A 26 1.69 9.34 -12.03
CA LYS A 26 1.89 8.71 -10.72
C LYS A 26 0.62 8.74 -9.86
N LEU A 27 -0.06 9.89 -9.83
CA LEU A 27 -1.30 10.06 -9.06
C LEU A 27 -2.42 9.15 -9.58
N LYS A 28 -2.55 9.01 -10.90
CA LYS A 28 -3.59 8.14 -11.48
C LYS A 28 -3.39 6.69 -11.08
N VAL A 29 -2.16 6.16 -11.20
CA VAL A 29 -1.86 4.77 -10.82
C VAL A 29 -2.08 4.57 -9.31
N PHE A 30 -1.70 5.52 -8.47
CA PHE A 30 -1.97 5.49 -7.04
C PHE A 30 -3.49 5.41 -6.77
N LEU A 31 -4.29 6.29 -7.41
CA LEU A 31 -5.75 6.32 -7.27
C LEU A 31 -6.45 5.03 -7.76
N TRP A 32 -5.83 4.27 -8.65
CA TRP A 32 -6.33 2.96 -9.06
C TRP A 32 -5.92 1.84 -8.09
N CYS A 33 -4.66 1.85 -7.65
CA CYS A 33 -4.15 0.81 -6.75
C CYS A 33 -4.80 0.83 -5.37
N VAL A 34 -5.14 2.02 -4.83
CA VAL A 34 -5.69 2.14 -3.47
C VAL A 34 -7.09 1.53 -3.35
N PRO A 35 -8.09 1.85 -4.20
CA PRO A 35 -9.41 1.23 -4.13
C PRO A 35 -9.38 -0.29 -4.39
N LEU A 36 -8.55 -0.75 -5.33
CA LEU A 36 -8.36 -2.18 -5.54
C LEU A 36 -7.80 -2.86 -4.28
N SER A 37 -6.89 -2.18 -3.56
CA SER A 37 -6.36 -2.68 -2.29
C SER A 37 -7.44 -2.78 -1.21
N PHE A 38 -8.45 -1.89 -1.19
CA PHE A 38 -9.58 -2.00 -0.26
C PHE A 38 -10.34 -3.30 -0.47
N ILE A 39 -10.67 -3.59 -1.73
CA ILE A 39 -11.40 -4.81 -2.09
C ILE A 39 -10.59 -6.04 -1.66
N MET A 40 -9.29 -6.06 -1.94
CA MET A 40 -8.42 -7.18 -1.57
C MET A 40 -8.29 -7.36 -0.07
N VAL A 41 -8.16 -6.28 0.71
CA VAL A 41 -8.09 -6.36 2.18
C VAL A 41 -9.39 -6.93 2.74
N ILE A 42 -10.55 -6.45 2.28
CA ILE A 42 -11.86 -6.96 2.74
C ILE A 42 -12.03 -8.44 2.37
N LEU A 43 -11.66 -8.84 1.15
CA LEU A 43 -11.74 -10.23 0.71
C LEU A 43 -10.84 -11.14 1.54
N ILE A 44 -9.60 -10.73 1.80
CA ILE A 44 -8.63 -11.53 2.56
C ILE A 44 -9.05 -11.66 4.03
N THR A 45 -9.54 -10.56 4.64
CA THR A 45 -9.91 -10.57 6.07
C THR A 45 -11.22 -11.29 6.38
N ASN A 46 -12.11 -11.41 5.39
CA ASN A 46 -13.40 -12.12 5.52
C ASN A 46 -13.41 -13.44 4.73
N MET A 47 -12.25 -13.98 4.39
CA MET A 47 -12.13 -15.17 3.55
C MET A 47 -12.59 -16.42 4.30
N PRO A 48 -13.55 -17.21 3.75
CA PRO A 48 -13.87 -18.53 4.28
C PRO A 48 -12.71 -19.51 4.03
N SER A 49 -12.82 -20.74 4.53
CA SER A 49 -11.84 -21.78 4.25
C SER A 49 -11.81 -22.14 2.76
N LEU A 50 -10.84 -21.59 2.04
CA LEU A 50 -10.64 -21.81 0.60
C LEU A 50 -9.44 -22.72 0.32
N PRO A 51 -9.39 -23.35 -0.86
CA PRO A 51 -8.22 -24.11 -1.32
C PRO A 51 -6.96 -23.22 -1.30
N PHE A 52 -5.84 -23.80 -0.88
CA PHE A 52 -4.56 -23.07 -0.72
C PHE A 52 -4.12 -22.31 -1.97
N ALA A 53 -4.37 -22.86 -3.17
CA ALA A 53 -4.02 -22.20 -4.43
C ALA A 53 -4.79 -20.88 -4.65
N VAL A 54 -6.07 -20.84 -4.26
CA VAL A 54 -6.91 -19.62 -4.34
C VAL A 54 -6.40 -18.56 -3.36
N VAL A 55 -6.13 -18.96 -2.12
CA VAL A 55 -5.55 -18.08 -1.10
C VAL A 55 -4.24 -17.48 -1.60
N LEU A 56 -3.37 -18.30 -2.18
CA LEU A 56 -2.09 -17.86 -2.71
C LEU A 56 -2.24 -16.81 -3.82
N SER A 57 -3.23 -16.98 -4.70
CA SER A 57 -3.56 -16.02 -5.77
C SER A 57 -4.03 -14.67 -5.22
N PHE A 58 -4.91 -14.68 -4.21
CA PHE A 58 -5.34 -13.44 -3.56
C PHE A 58 -4.18 -12.68 -2.92
N PHE A 59 -3.30 -13.39 -2.22
CA PHE A 59 -2.11 -12.77 -1.64
C PHE A 59 -1.16 -12.23 -2.71
N ALA A 60 -0.95 -12.95 -3.82
CA ALA A 60 -0.12 -12.46 -4.92
C ALA A 60 -0.64 -11.14 -5.50
N ILE A 61 -1.96 -11.04 -5.74
CA ILE A 61 -2.59 -9.81 -6.23
C ILE A 61 -2.49 -8.70 -5.19
N TRP A 62 -2.72 -9.00 -3.92
CA TRP A 62 -2.58 -8.02 -2.85
C TRP A 62 -1.16 -7.47 -2.73
N PHE A 63 -0.13 -8.33 -2.79
CA PHE A 63 1.26 -7.92 -2.79
C PHE A 63 1.60 -7.04 -4.00
N ALA A 64 1.08 -7.38 -5.17
CA ALA A 64 1.27 -6.58 -6.39
C ALA A 64 0.67 -5.17 -6.25
N LEU A 65 -0.56 -5.06 -5.74
CA LEU A 65 -1.23 -3.77 -5.52
C LEU A 65 -0.56 -2.96 -4.41
N ALA A 66 -0.15 -3.61 -3.31
CA ALA A 66 0.57 -2.96 -2.22
C ALA A 66 1.89 -2.36 -2.69
N THR A 67 2.64 -3.10 -3.53
CA THR A 67 3.89 -2.63 -4.14
C THR A 67 3.64 -1.47 -5.10
N GLY A 68 2.63 -1.57 -5.96
CA GLY A 68 2.26 -0.49 -6.88
C GLY A 68 1.93 0.82 -6.16
N ARG A 69 1.16 0.73 -5.08
CA ARG A 69 0.86 1.86 -4.21
C ARG A 69 2.11 2.43 -3.53
N ALA A 70 2.98 1.57 -3.00
CA ALA A 70 4.21 2.00 -2.34
C ALA A 70 5.16 2.71 -3.31
N VAL A 71 5.39 2.14 -4.50
CA VAL A 71 6.26 2.72 -5.53
C VAL A 71 5.72 4.07 -6.01
N THR A 72 4.43 4.18 -6.29
CA THR A 72 3.83 5.43 -6.75
C THR A 72 3.84 6.50 -5.66
N SER A 73 3.52 6.15 -4.42
CA SER A 73 3.59 7.06 -3.28
C SER A 73 5.02 7.57 -3.06
N GLN A 74 6.00 6.66 -3.04
CA GLN A 74 7.40 7.01 -2.86
C GLN A 74 7.93 7.94 -3.96
N THR A 75 7.56 7.68 -5.22
CA THR A 75 7.95 8.54 -6.34
C THR A 75 7.25 9.90 -6.32
N MET A 76 6.01 9.99 -5.86
CA MET A 76 5.32 11.28 -5.65
C MET A 76 6.01 12.09 -4.55
N VAL A 77 6.27 11.48 -3.40
CA VAL A 77 6.96 12.12 -2.27
C VAL A 77 8.36 12.59 -2.66
N SER A 78 9.14 11.77 -3.39
CA SER A 78 10.47 12.15 -3.84
C SER A 78 10.49 13.27 -4.90
N SER A 79 9.40 13.46 -5.63
CA SER A 79 9.30 14.50 -6.66
C SER A 79 9.07 15.91 -6.12
N VAL A 80 8.67 16.03 -4.86
CA VAL A 80 8.40 17.32 -4.18
C VAL A 80 9.68 17.93 -3.62
N THR A 81 10.71 17.14 -3.39
CA THR A 81 11.98 17.59 -2.79
C THR A 81 13.00 17.99 -3.85
N GLY A 82 13.59 19.17 -3.68
CA GLY A 82 14.73 19.62 -4.48
C GLY A 82 15.98 18.78 -4.24
N SER A 83 16.95 18.85 -5.16
CA SER A 83 18.17 18.02 -5.14
C SER A 83 19.00 18.19 -3.86
N ALA A 84 19.08 19.40 -3.32
CA ALA A 84 19.94 19.73 -2.18
C ALA A 84 19.48 19.10 -0.84
N GLY A 85 18.19 18.87 -0.65
CA GLY A 85 17.64 18.32 0.61
C GLY A 85 17.09 16.90 0.49
N ARG A 86 17.20 16.25 -0.68
CA ARG A 86 16.55 14.96 -0.96
C ARG A 86 16.99 13.85 -0.01
N GLY A 87 18.26 13.74 0.30
CA GLY A 87 18.78 12.69 1.20
C GLY A 87 18.21 12.79 2.61
N SER A 88 18.28 13.97 3.21
CA SER A 88 17.73 14.22 4.55
C SER A 88 16.22 14.02 4.60
N PHE A 89 15.49 14.49 3.60
CA PHE A 89 14.04 14.30 3.51
C PHE A 89 13.65 12.82 3.37
N MET A 90 14.36 12.06 2.53
CA MET A 90 14.07 10.63 2.36
C MET A 90 14.41 9.82 3.61
N SER A 91 15.46 10.19 4.35
CA SER A 91 15.79 9.59 5.64
C SER A 91 14.67 9.82 6.66
N LEU A 92 14.20 11.06 6.78
CA LEU A 92 13.09 11.41 7.67
C LEU A 92 11.80 10.66 7.28
N ASN A 93 11.49 10.62 5.99
CA ASN A 93 10.33 9.89 5.47
C ASN A 93 10.39 8.39 5.81
N SER A 94 11.55 7.77 5.64
CA SER A 94 11.75 6.36 6.01
C SER A 94 11.58 6.14 7.51
N SER A 95 12.12 7.03 8.35
CA SER A 95 11.96 6.95 9.80
C SER A 95 10.49 7.02 10.22
N ILE A 96 9.72 7.94 9.65
CA ILE A 96 8.28 8.05 9.89
C ILE A 96 7.53 6.80 9.43
N GLN A 97 7.89 6.22 8.27
CA GLN A 97 7.29 4.98 7.79
C GLN A 97 7.56 3.80 8.74
N HIS A 98 8.79 3.66 9.25
CA HIS A 98 9.13 2.61 10.20
C HIS A 98 8.41 2.79 11.54
N LEU A 99 8.31 4.02 12.05
CA LEU A 99 7.51 4.33 13.24
C LEU A 99 6.04 3.96 13.03
N GLY A 100 5.45 4.37 11.90
CA GLY A 100 4.08 4.03 11.54
C GLY A 100 3.85 2.51 11.46
N THR A 101 4.80 1.77 10.88
CA THR A 101 4.75 0.31 10.82
C THR A 101 4.80 -0.32 12.22
N GLY A 102 5.66 0.19 13.10
CA GLY A 102 5.76 -0.26 14.48
C GLY A 102 4.46 -0.03 15.26
N VAL A 103 3.88 1.18 15.15
CA VAL A 103 2.59 1.51 15.78
C VAL A 103 1.47 0.61 15.23
N ALA A 104 1.41 0.39 13.92
CA ALA A 104 0.41 -0.47 13.30
C ALA A 104 0.54 -1.92 13.79
N ALA A 105 1.75 -2.44 13.95
CA ALA A 105 2.00 -3.77 14.49
C ALA A 105 1.53 -3.90 15.94
N LEU A 106 1.81 -2.89 16.79
CA LEU A 106 1.35 -2.87 18.18
C LEU A 106 -0.20 -2.83 18.24
N VAL A 107 -0.84 -1.95 17.51
CA VAL A 107 -2.31 -1.85 17.46
C VAL A 107 -2.93 -3.16 16.99
N SER A 108 -2.39 -3.77 15.93
CA SER A 108 -2.86 -5.07 15.44
C SER A 108 -2.68 -6.17 16.49
N GLY A 109 -1.57 -6.18 17.22
CA GLY A 109 -1.30 -7.13 18.29
C GLY A 109 -2.28 -6.99 19.48
N PHE A 110 -2.77 -5.80 19.78
CA PHE A 110 -3.82 -5.59 20.80
C PHE A 110 -5.20 -6.05 20.35
N ILE A 111 -5.51 -5.93 19.06
CA ILE A 111 -6.82 -6.28 18.49
C ILE A 111 -6.95 -7.79 18.32
N VAL A 112 -5.92 -8.42 17.75
CA VAL A 112 -5.94 -9.86 17.41
C VAL A 112 -5.68 -10.67 18.66
N LYS A 113 -6.66 -11.51 19.02
CA LYS A 113 -6.53 -12.47 20.13
C LYS A 113 -6.50 -13.90 19.56
N THR A 114 -5.69 -14.75 20.16
CA THR A 114 -5.64 -16.17 19.80
C THR A 114 -6.44 -16.98 20.80
N ASN A 115 -7.40 -17.78 20.31
CA ASN A 115 -8.16 -18.71 21.15
C ASN A 115 -7.33 -19.98 21.48
N ALA A 116 -7.78 -20.76 22.46
CA ALA A 116 -7.13 -22.02 22.86
C ALA A 116 -6.96 -23.01 21.68
N ASN A 117 -7.83 -22.92 20.66
CA ASN A 117 -7.77 -23.72 19.42
C ASN A 117 -6.87 -23.10 18.33
N ARG A 118 -6.00 -22.17 18.66
CA ARG A 118 -5.10 -21.43 17.72
C ARG A 118 -5.83 -20.68 16.60
N GLN A 119 -7.10 -20.34 16.78
CA GLN A 119 -7.84 -19.51 15.85
C GLN A 119 -7.63 -18.04 16.19
N LEU A 120 -7.41 -17.22 15.17
CA LEU A 120 -7.31 -15.77 15.30
C LEU A 120 -8.71 -15.17 15.43
N LEU A 121 -8.97 -14.52 16.55
CA LEU A 121 -10.21 -13.79 16.81
C LEU A 121 -9.98 -12.31 16.50
N HIS A 122 -11.04 -11.65 16.00
CA HIS A 122 -11.05 -10.22 15.69
C HIS A 122 -10.09 -9.79 14.57
N TYR A 123 -9.66 -10.73 13.70
CA TYR A 123 -8.78 -10.40 12.57
C TYR A 123 -9.47 -9.47 11.56
N GLU A 124 -10.78 -9.59 11.40
CA GLU A 124 -11.61 -8.70 10.56
C GLU A 124 -11.50 -7.23 10.95
N TRP A 125 -11.36 -6.93 12.26
CA TRP A 125 -11.21 -5.56 12.75
C TRP A 125 -9.91 -4.89 12.27
N VAL A 126 -8.84 -5.66 12.15
CA VAL A 126 -7.57 -5.18 11.58
C VAL A 126 -7.76 -4.83 10.10
N GLY A 127 -8.56 -5.61 9.38
CA GLY A 127 -8.94 -5.33 8.00
C GLY A 127 -9.71 -4.00 7.87
N TYR A 128 -10.74 -3.79 8.69
CA TYR A 128 -11.52 -2.55 8.68
C TYR A 128 -10.68 -1.32 9.06
N LEU A 129 -9.82 -1.46 10.06
CA LEU A 129 -8.86 -0.40 10.43
C LEU A 129 -7.91 -0.08 9.26
N SER A 130 -7.39 -1.10 8.59
CA SER A 130 -6.51 -0.93 7.42
C SER A 130 -7.22 -0.20 6.28
N VAL A 131 -8.50 -0.53 6.02
CA VAL A 131 -9.31 0.17 5.00
C VAL A 131 -9.53 1.63 5.38
N ALA A 132 -9.81 1.92 6.65
CA ALA A 132 -9.99 3.30 7.12
C ALA A 132 -8.70 4.13 6.93
N VAL A 133 -7.54 3.58 7.29
CA VAL A 133 -6.23 4.23 7.10
C VAL A 133 -5.93 4.43 5.62
N LEU A 134 -6.21 3.44 4.78
CA LEU A 134 -6.04 3.54 3.33
C LEU A 134 -6.97 4.59 2.71
N PHE A 135 -8.19 4.74 3.22
CA PHE A 135 -9.11 5.77 2.76
C PHE A 135 -8.59 7.17 3.10
N ILE A 136 -8.07 7.37 4.31
CA ILE A 136 -7.41 8.62 4.70
C ILE A 136 -6.20 8.90 3.80
N ALA A 137 -5.38 7.89 3.53
CA ALA A 137 -4.21 8.01 2.64
C ALA A 137 -4.62 8.39 1.20
N LEU A 138 -5.74 7.84 0.71
CA LEU A 138 -6.30 8.19 -0.60
C LEU A 138 -6.74 9.65 -0.66
N LEU A 139 -7.47 10.12 0.35
CA LEU A 139 -7.93 11.51 0.42
C LEU A 139 -6.75 12.48 0.49
N LEU A 140 -5.78 12.20 1.36
CA LEU A 140 -4.57 13.02 1.49
C LEU A 140 -3.73 13.02 0.20
N GLY A 141 -3.53 11.85 -0.40
CA GLY A 141 -2.81 11.72 -1.66
C GLY A 141 -3.49 12.50 -2.79
N TYR A 142 -4.82 12.40 -2.91
CA TYR A 142 -5.59 13.15 -3.89
C TYR A 142 -5.50 14.66 -3.65
N TYR A 143 -5.70 15.11 -2.42
CA TYR A 143 -5.70 16.53 -2.08
C TYR A 143 -4.32 17.18 -2.28
N LEU A 144 -3.25 16.53 -1.81
CA LEU A 144 -1.90 17.08 -1.87
C LEU A 144 -1.31 17.07 -3.28
N PHE A 145 -1.56 15.99 -4.06
CA PHE A 145 -0.89 15.81 -5.36
C PHE A 145 -1.72 16.27 -6.56
N ARG A 146 -3.02 16.51 -6.42
CA ARG A 146 -3.85 17.08 -7.48
C ARG A 146 -3.32 18.43 -7.97
N HIS A 147 -2.85 19.29 -7.06
CA HIS A 147 -2.31 20.61 -7.38
C HIS A 147 -0.93 20.54 -8.05
N SER A 148 -0.12 19.55 -7.74
CA SER A 148 1.23 19.37 -8.32
C SER A 148 1.21 18.97 -9.79
N ASP A 149 0.23 18.20 -10.22
CA ASP A 149 0.09 17.75 -11.63
C ASP A 149 -0.41 18.89 -12.55
N THR A 150 -1.21 19.81 -12.03
CA THR A 150 -1.74 20.93 -12.80
C THR A 150 -0.65 21.95 -13.14
N ASN A 151 0.28 22.18 -12.21
CA ASN A 151 1.34 23.20 -12.37
C ASN A 151 2.44 22.78 -13.36
N LYS A 152 2.65 21.46 -13.58
CA LYS A 152 3.60 20.96 -14.58
C LYS A 152 3.09 21.02 -16.02
N ARG A 153 1.78 21.10 -16.22
CA ARG A 153 1.18 21.21 -17.57
C ARG A 153 1.14 22.65 -18.10
N THR A 154 1.26 23.64 -17.23
CA THR A 154 1.27 25.07 -17.62
C THR A 154 2.68 25.62 -17.88
N SER A 155 3.73 24.84 -17.63
CA SER A 155 5.14 25.22 -17.83
C SER A 155 5.80 24.55 -19.06
N LEU A 156 5.04 23.91 -19.93
CA LEU A 156 5.38 23.38 -21.25
C LEU A 156 4.62 24.14 -22.34
#